data_27ec54420bd4276c96c3c72e6f5d207d
#
_entry.id   27ec54420bd4276c96c3c72e6f5d207d
#
_cell.length_a   1.000
_cell.length_b   1.000
_cell.length_c   1.000
_cell.angle_alpha   90.00
_cell.angle_beta   90.00
_cell.angle_gamma   90.00
#
_symmetry.space_group_name_H-M   'P 1'
#
loop_
_entity.id
_entity.type
_entity.pdbx_description
1 polymer ?
#
loop_
_entity_poly.entity_id
_entity_poly.type
_entity_poly.pdbx_seq_one_letter_code
_entity_poly.pdbx_strand_id
1 'polypeptide(L)'
;KAEAMKSINSAVAHAEKMAGYKIRNAFLSIGGISLESTISHGCATISRASGEIGEQDLAKAQENAESKLNNLLNKKIIHRTAIRYDLDGKEILGDPIGKIGEKVEIKMLFVTCLTQHLEDVIKTIEDIGIEVDEVVPSPVAAGNIALSKKQRGVGCALVNIGAETVSIAVFENDIPISLQVFPIGSTDITNDIALGLKIPLEEAEKIKVSGPLGVYPKKKLEEIIEARLYDIFELIESHLKKIKRNGLLPAGIVLTGGGAGIATIEDLAKAVLKLPSSIATPIHGADSKKPVKDASWVVAYGL
;
A
#
# COMPACT_ATOMS: atom_id res chain seq x y z
N LYS A 1 -16.19 4.69 16.11
CA LYS A 1 -17.19 3.97 15.29
C LYS A 1 -18.33 4.90 14.85
N ALA A 2 -19.05 5.61 15.75
CA ALA A 2 -20.20 6.45 15.40
C ALA A 2 -19.87 7.56 14.39
N GLU A 3 -18.73 8.23 14.54
CA GLU A 3 -18.26 9.27 13.60
C GLU A 3 -17.92 8.68 12.22
N ALA A 4 -17.21 7.54 12.20
CA ALA A 4 -16.92 6.84 10.95
C ALA A 4 -18.20 6.44 10.21
N MET A 5 -19.17 5.84 10.91
CA MET A 5 -20.48 5.50 10.33
C MET A 5 -21.19 6.73 9.74
N LYS A 6 -21.17 7.87 10.44
CA LYS A 6 -21.77 9.11 9.94
C LYS A 6 -21.12 9.60 8.65
N SER A 7 -19.78 9.58 8.59
CA SER A 7 -19.02 9.98 7.40
C SER A 7 -19.26 9.05 6.23
N ILE A 8 -19.28 7.73 6.47
CA ILE A 8 -19.53 6.72 5.43
C ILE A 8 -20.96 6.84 4.91
N ASN A 9 -21.96 6.95 5.79
CA ASN A 9 -23.36 7.16 5.37
C ASN A 9 -23.53 8.41 4.50
N SER A 10 -22.86 9.51 4.86
CA SER A 10 -22.88 10.74 4.05
C SER A 10 -22.26 10.53 2.67
N ALA A 11 -21.11 9.84 2.61
CA ALA A 11 -20.44 9.54 1.34
C ALA A 11 -21.28 8.61 0.45
N VAL A 12 -21.85 7.55 1.03
CA VAL A 12 -22.73 6.59 0.33
C VAL A 12 -23.98 7.30 -0.21
N ALA A 13 -24.67 8.10 0.63
CA ALA A 13 -25.85 8.83 0.20
C ALA A 13 -25.55 9.80 -0.96
N HIS A 14 -24.37 10.43 -0.94
CA HIS A 14 -23.91 11.31 -2.01
C HIS A 14 -23.63 10.51 -3.29
N ALA A 15 -22.94 9.39 -3.20
CA ALA A 15 -22.63 8.50 -4.32
C ALA A 15 -23.91 7.93 -4.96
N GLU A 16 -24.87 7.44 -4.13
CA GLU A 16 -26.17 6.94 -4.60
C GLU A 16 -26.97 8.02 -5.34
N LYS A 17 -26.95 9.26 -4.81
CA LYS A 17 -27.61 10.39 -5.46
C LYS A 17 -27.01 10.72 -6.82
N MET A 18 -25.68 10.63 -6.93
CA MET A 18 -24.97 10.86 -8.20
C MET A 18 -25.20 9.73 -9.20
N ALA A 19 -25.21 8.48 -8.73
CA ALA A 19 -25.35 7.29 -9.56
C ALA A 19 -26.80 7.01 -9.97
N GLY A 20 -27.78 7.47 -9.19
CA GLY A 20 -29.21 7.23 -9.42
C GLY A 20 -29.70 5.85 -9.00
N TYR A 21 -28.89 5.07 -8.27
CA TYR A 21 -29.26 3.73 -7.74
C TYR A 21 -28.68 3.50 -6.35
N LYS A 22 -29.22 2.49 -5.65
CA LYS A 22 -28.79 2.08 -4.33
C LYS A 22 -27.54 1.20 -4.39
N ILE A 23 -26.56 1.51 -3.56
CA ILE A 23 -25.34 0.71 -3.39
C ILE A 23 -25.66 -0.41 -2.40
N ARG A 24 -25.45 -1.66 -2.80
CA ARG A 24 -25.67 -2.85 -1.96
C ARG A 24 -24.38 -3.56 -1.60
N ASN A 25 -23.40 -3.52 -2.48
CA ASN A 25 -22.13 -4.20 -2.35
C ASN A 25 -20.99 -3.20 -2.56
N ALA A 26 -19.85 -3.46 -1.91
CA ALA A 26 -18.65 -2.66 -2.09
C ALA A 26 -17.38 -3.50 -1.87
N PHE A 27 -16.33 -3.15 -2.61
CA PHE A 27 -14.96 -3.51 -2.25
C PHE A 27 -14.50 -2.64 -1.08
N LEU A 28 -13.77 -3.23 -0.15
CA LEU A 28 -13.27 -2.54 1.03
C LEU A 28 -11.75 -2.51 1.00
N SER A 29 -11.15 -1.34 1.11
CA SER A 29 -9.72 -1.26 1.36
C SER A 29 -9.44 -1.14 2.85
N ILE A 30 -8.42 -1.88 3.31
CA ILE A 30 -7.95 -1.77 4.67
C ILE A 30 -6.51 -1.27 4.71
N GLY A 31 -6.22 -0.32 5.60
CA GLY A 31 -4.92 0.30 5.81
C GLY A 31 -4.57 0.39 7.29
N GLY A 32 -3.55 1.18 7.61
CA GLY A 32 -3.13 1.44 8.99
C GLY A 32 -2.11 0.43 9.52
N ILE A 33 -1.68 0.67 10.77
CA ILE A 33 -0.57 -0.05 11.43
C ILE A 33 -0.86 -1.53 11.73
N SER A 34 -2.10 -1.96 11.59
CA SER A 34 -2.49 -3.37 11.74
C SER A 34 -2.09 -4.25 10.56
N LEU A 35 -1.70 -3.63 9.43
CA LEU A 35 -1.20 -4.35 8.27
C LEU A 35 0.26 -4.73 8.45
N GLU A 36 0.56 -6.00 8.24
CA GLU A 36 1.92 -6.52 8.18
C GLU A 36 2.10 -7.40 6.96
N SER A 37 3.31 -7.42 6.40
CA SER A 37 3.66 -8.39 5.36
C SER A 37 4.77 -9.31 5.80
N THR A 38 4.64 -10.59 5.47
CA THR A 38 5.61 -11.62 5.78
C THR A 38 5.87 -12.49 4.55
N ILE A 39 7.14 -12.80 4.31
CA ILE A 39 7.54 -13.75 3.27
C ILE A 39 7.67 -15.13 3.91
N SER A 40 7.05 -16.13 3.29
CA SER A 40 7.21 -17.54 3.67
C SER A 40 7.53 -18.40 2.45
N HIS A 41 8.15 -19.54 2.71
CA HIS A 41 8.56 -20.51 1.69
C HIS A 41 7.84 -21.83 1.91
N GLY A 42 7.14 -22.31 0.88
CA GLY A 42 6.50 -23.60 0.89
C GLY A 42 7.12 -24.55 -0.13
N CYS A 43 6.82 -25.83 0.01
CA CYS A 43 7.22 -26.83 -0.95
C CYS A 43 6.21 -27.99 -1.00
N ALA A 44 6.16 -28.64 -2.14
CA ALA A 44 5.42 -29.89 -2.33
C ALA A 44 6.18 -30.82 -3.26
N THR A 45 6.07 -32.11 -3.01
CA THR A 45 6.50 -33.14 -3.96
C THR A 45 5.42 -33.30 -5.02
N ILE A 46 5.84 -33.39 -6.29
CA ILE A 46 4.93 -33.50 -7.43
C ILE A 46 4.25 -34.87 -7.37
N SER A 47 2.93 -34.87 -7.39
CA SER A 47 2.11 -36.08 -7.12
C SER A 47 1.81 -36.90 -8.35
N ARG A 48 1.94 -36.35 -9.56
CA ARG A 48 1.67 -37.05 -10.83
C ARG A 48 2.81 -37.97 -11.21
N ALA A 49 2.48 -39.17 -11.68
CA ALA A 49 3.46 -40.14 -12.18
C ALA A 49 4.26 -39.61 -13.41
N SER A 50 3.70 -38.66 -14.18
CA SER A 50 4.40 -37.98 -15.25
C SER A 50 5.46 -36.98 -14.77
N GLY A 51 5.47 -36.66 -13.48
CA GLY A 51 6.31 -35.57 -12.92
C GLY A 51 5.86 -34.18 -13.28
N GLU A 52 4.69 -33.99 -13.92
CA GLU A 52 4.17 -32.69 -14.28
C GLU A 52 3.53 -31.97 -13.08
N ILE A 53 3.91 -30.70 -12.86
CA ILE A 53 3.29 -29.86 -11.85
C ILE A 53 1.82 -29.62 -12.17
N GLY A 54 0.94 -29.95 -11.23
CA GLY A 54 -0.48 -29.65 -11.29
C GLY A 54 -0.91 -28.58 -10.27
N GLU A 55 -2.15 -28.10 -10.41
CA GLU A 55 -2.72 -27.12 -9.47
C GLU A 55 -2.71 -27.62 -8.02
N GLN A 56 -2.93 -28.93 -7.80
CA GLN A 56 -2.90 -29.54 -6.46
C GLN A 56 -1.51 -29.49 -5.81
N ASP A 57 -0.44 -29.59 -6.59
CA ASP A 57 0.92 -29.49 -6.06
C ASP A 57 1.24 -28.06 -5.65
N LEU A 58 0.78 -27.08 -6.45
CA LEU A 58 0.88 -25.66 -6.10
C LEU A 58 0.06 -25.31 -4.85
N ALA A 59 -1.17 -25.82 -4.75
CA ALA A 59 -2.02 -25.63 -3.57
C ALA A 59 -1.34 -26.18 -2.30
N LYS A 60 -0.78 -27.39 -2.35
CA LYS A 60 -0.02 -27.98 -1.23
C LYS A 60 1.21 -27.14 -0.86
N ALA A 61 1.95 -26.63 -1.87
CA ALA A 61 3.09 -25.78 -1.62
C ALA A 61 2.68 -24.44 -0.95
N GLN A 62 1.54 -23.87 -1.36
CA GLN A 62 0.96 -22.66 -0.74
C GLN A 62 0.53 -22.93 0.71
N GLU A 63 -0.22 -24.00 0.96
CA GLU A 63 -0.63 -24.41 2.32
C GLU A 63 0.60 -24.66 3.22
N ASN A 64 1.65 -25.28 2.68
CA ASN A 64 2.90 -25.47 3.39
C ASN A 64 3.61 -24.14 3.70
N ALA A 65 3.56 -23.15 2.80
CA ALA A 65 4.07 -21.81 3.06
C ALA A 65 3.26 -21.11 4.15
N GLU A 66 1.92 -21.22 4.10
CA GLU A 66 1.02 -20.61 5.08
C GLU A 66 1.20 -21.22 6.49
N SER A 67 1.32 -22.56 6.58
CA SER A 67 1.52 -23.26 7.84
C SER A 67 2.81 -22.89 8.60
N LYS A 68 3.79 -22.31 7.91
CA LYS A 68 5.06 -21.83 8.48
C LYS A 68 4.99 -20.40 8.98
N LEU A 69 3.87 -19.71 8.79
CA LEU A 69 3.70 -18.36 9.33
C LEU A 69 3.61 -18.41 10.86
N ASN A 70 4.53 -17.74 11.49
CA ASN A 70 4.51 -17.52 12.93
C ASN A 70 3.60 -16.32 13.26
N ASN A 71 2.99 -16.32 14.45
CA ASN A 71 2.21 -15.20 14.98
C ASN A 71 0.91 -14.85 14.20
N LEU A 72 0.18 -15.85 13.73
CA LEU A 72 -1.18 -15.65 13.20
C LEU A 72 -2.25 -15.53 14.30
N LEU A 73 -1.86 -15.61 15.58
CA LEU A 73 -2.78 -15.38 16.68
C LEU A 73 -3.37 -13.96 16.57
N ASN A 74 -4.70 -13.86 16.54
CA ASN A 74 -5.44 -12.60 16.36
C ASN A 74 -5.15 -11.87 15.02
N LYS A 75 -4.64 -12.55 14.00
CA LYS A 75 -4.44 -11.99 12.64
C LYS A 75 -5.15 -12.84 11.61
N LYS A 76 -5.68 -12.18 10.58
CA LYS A 76 -6.22 -12.81 9.36
C LYS A 76 -5.35 -12.47 8.16
N ILE A 77 -5.11 -13.45 7.30
CA ILE A 77 -4.46 -13.23 6.00
C ILE A 77 -5.52 -12.64 5.07
N ILE A 78 -5.24 -11.46 4.54
CA ILE A 78 -6.12 -10.73 3.63
C ILE A 78 -5.61 -10.69 2.19
N HIS A 79 -4.33 -11.06 1.98
CA HIS A 79 -3.77 -11.11 0.63
C HIS A 79 -2.63 -12.12 0.56
N ARG A 80 -2.55 -12.84 -0.57
CA ARG A 80 -1.52 -13.84 -0.86
C ARG A 80 -0.98 -13.60 -2.27
N THR A 81 0.34 -13.55 -2.41
CA THR A 81 0.99 -13.41 -3.71
C THR A 81 2.18 -14.34 -3.82
N ALA A 82 2.22 -15.15 -4.86
CA ALA A 82 3.40 -15.92 -5.22
C ALA A 82 4.45 -14.96 -5.84
N ILE A 83 5.63 -14.90 -5.21
CA ILE A 83 6.74 -14.06 -5.68
C ILE A 83 7.60 -14.85 -6.67
N ARG A 84 7.86 -16.13 -6.38
CA ARG A 84 8.74 -16.97 -7.18
C ARG A 84 8.40 -18.44 -7.00
N TYR A 85 8.61 -19.19 -8.06
CA TYR A 85 8.58 -20.65 -8.06
C TYR A 85 9.96 -21.21 -8.38
N ASP A 86 10.36 -22.26 -7.70
CA ASP A 86 11.57 -23.01 -7.98
C ASP A 86 11.18 -24.49 -8.22
N LEU A 87 11.81 -25.16 -9.17
CA LEU A 87 11.65 -26.59 -9.49
C LEU A 87 13.00 -27.24 -9.33
N ASP A 88 13.08 -28.21 -8.43
CA ASP A 88 14.32 -28.93 -8.10
C ASP A 88 15.50 -27.99 -7.82
N GLY A 89 15.22 -26.88 -7.08
CA GLY A 89 16.19 -25.86 -6.71
C GLY A 89 16.55 -24.85 -7.78
N LYS A 90 15.89 -24.87 -8.96
CA LYS A 90 16.08 -23.91 -10.04
C LYS A 90 14.86 -23.04 -10.21
N GLU A 91 15.08 -21.72 -10.34
CA GLU A 91 14.01 -20.75 -10.56
C GLU A 91 13.27 -21.02 -11.88
N ILE A 92 11.93 -21.03 -11.78
CA ILE A 92 11.03 -21.12 -12.93
C ILE A 92 10.66 -19.71 -13.40
N LEU A 93 10.84 -19.42 -14.66
CA LEU A 93 10.29 -18.24 -15.29
C LEU A 93 8.90 -18.55 -15.88
N GLY A 94 7.91 -17.71 -15.53
CA GLY A 94 6.53 -17.85 -15.99
C GLY A 94 5.72 -18.89 -15.22
N ASP A 95 4.70 -19.47 -15.86
CA ASP A 95 3.77 -20.43 -15.25
C ASP A 95 4.48 -21.74 -14.90
N PRO A 96 4.40 -22.21 -13.64
CA PRO A 96 4.96 -23.49 -13.23
C PRO A 96 4.15 -24.70 -13.70
N ILE A 97 2.85 -24.55 -14.01
CA ILE A 97 1.97 -25.68 -14.38
C ILE A 97 2.47 -26.37 -15.65
N GLY A 98 2.47 -27.72 -15.63
CA GLY A 98 2.91 -28.55 -16.75
C GLY A 98 4.43 -28.72 -16.88
N LYS A 99 5.25 -28.03 -16.08
CA LYS A 99 6.70 -28.30 -16.02
C LYS A 99 6.97 -29.60 -15.28
N ILE A 100 8.03 -30.33 -15.69
CA ILE A 100 8.36 -31.65 -15.19
C ILE A 100 9.51 -31.58 -14.19
N GLY A 101 9.34 -32.18 -13.01
CA GLY A 101 10.33 -32.27 -11.94
C GLY A 101 9.84 -33.14 -10.78
N GLU A 102 10.57 -33.14 -9.68
CA GLU A 102 10.26 -33.93 -8.48
C GLU A 102 9.65 -33.05 -7.36
N LYS A 103 10.14 -31.84 -7.19
CA LYS A 103 9.77 -30.95 -6.09
C LYS A 103 9.54 -29.53 -6.58
N VAL A 104 8.36 -28.97 -6.31
CA VAL A 104 8.09 -27.54 -6.49
C VAL A 104 8.24 -26.80 -5.17
N GLU A 105 8.89 -25.64 -5.21
CA GLU A 105 9.04 -24.72 -4.09
C GLU A 105 8.44 -23.38 -4.49
N ILE A 106 7.81 -22.71 -3.51
CA ILE A 106 7.16 -21.43 -3.71
C ILE A 106 7.63 -20.43 -2.65
N LYS A 107 7.94 -19.22 -3.08
CA LYS A 107 8.15 -18.06 -2.21
C LYS A 107 6.93 -17.17 -2.29
N MET A 108 6.28 -16.92 -1.17
CA MET A 108 5.03 -16.16 -1.10
C MET A 108 5.15 -14.95 -0.19
N LEU A 109 4.46 -13.88 -0.59
CA LEU A 109 4.11 -12.76 0.27
C LEU A 109 2.71 -13.00 0.86
N PHE A 110 2.61 -12.91 2.17
CA PHE A 110 1.34 -12.87 2.90
C PHE A 110 1.16 -11.50 3.52
N VAL A 111 -0.01 -10.90 3.32
CA VAL A 111 -0.39 -9.67 4.02
C VAL A 111 -1.45 -10.03 5.04
N THR A 112 -1.19 -9.68 6.29
CA THR A 112 -2.06 -9.95 7.43
C THR A 112 -2.58 -8.65 8.05
N CYS A 113 -3.75 -8.73 8.67
CA CYS A 113 -4.36 -7.65 9.44
C CYS A 113 -4.83 -8.20 10.78
N LEU A 114 -4.82 -7.36 11.83
CA LEU A 114 -5.42 -7.71 13.12
C LEU A 114 -6.91 -8.04 12.93
N THR A 115 -7.32 -9.21 13.43
CA THR A 115 -8.70 -9.73 13.31
C THR A 115 -9.73 -8.71 13.78
N GLN A 116 -9.53 -8.14 14.97
CA GLN A 116 -10.45 -7.16 15.54
C GLN A 116 -10.60 -5.92 14.66
N HIS A 117 -9.49 -5.39 14.13
CA HIS A 117 -9.55 -4.22 13.24
C HIS A 117 -10.31 -4.54 11.95
N LEU A 118 -10.03 -5.69 11.34
CA LEU A 118 -10.71 -6.14 10.13
C LEU A 118 -12.21 -6.29 10.35
N GLU A 119 -12.61 -6.98 11.43
CA GLU A 119 -14.01 -7.21 11.78
C GLU A 119 -14.75 -5.91 12.11
N ASP A 120 -14.11 -4.99 12.83
CA ASP A 120 -14.70 -3.68 13.17
C ASP A 120 -14.95 -2.84 11.92
N VAL A 121 -14.05 -2.88 10.94
CA VAL A 121 -14.22 -2.13 9.68
C VAL A 121 -15.32 -2.77 8.83
N ILE A 122 -15.29 -4.09 8.62
CA ILE A 122 -16.35 -4.82 7.89
C ILE A 122 -17.71 -4.55 8.53
N LYS A 123 -17.85 -4.80 9.84
CA LYS A 123 -19.10 -4.56 10.56
C LYS A 123 -19.58 -3.11 10.47
N THR A 124 -18.68 -2.15 10.37
CA THR A 124 -19.06 -0.74 10.23
C THR A 124 -19.73 -0.49 8.87
N ILE A 125 -19.32 -1.17 7.83
CA ILE A 125 -19.90 -1.10 6.47
C ILE A 125 -21.22 -1.88 6.42
N GLU A 126 -21.25 -3.08 7.00
CA GLU A 126 -22.46 -3.92 7.04
C GLU A 126 -23.59 -3.26 7.89
N ASP A 127 -23.25 -2.60 9.00
CA ASP A 127 -24.21 -1.86 9.85
C ASP A 127 -24.92 -0.72 9.10
N ILE A 128 -24.42 -0.26 7.95
CA ILE A 128 -25.08 0.71 7.07
C ILE A 128 -25.82 0.06 5.88
N GLY A 129 -25.87 -1.27 5.85
CA GLY A 129 -26.64 -2.04 4.84
C GLY A 129 -25.89 -2.31 3.54
N ILE A 130 -24.56 -2.24 3.53
CA ILE A 130 -23.71 -2.56 2.39
C ILE A 130 -22.95 -3.85 2.69
N GLU A 131 -23.03 -4.84 1.80
CA GLU A 131 -22.28 -6.09 1.86
C GLU A 131 -20.85 -5.86 1.35
N VAL A 132 -19.86 -6.44 2.04
CA VAL A 132 -18.45 -6.35 1.65
C VAL A 132 -18.09 -7.55 0.80
N ASP A 133 -17.87 -7.35 -0.51
CA ASP A 133 -17.53 -8.42 -1.45
C ASP A 133 -16.10 -8.92 -1.25
N GLU A 134 -15.14 -8.00 -1.08
CA GLU A 134 -13.73 -8.34 -0.91
C GLU A 134 -13.01 -7.27 -0.09
N VAL A 135 -11.95 -7.68 0.62
CA VAL A 135 -11.08 -6.78 1.37
C VAL A 135 -9.68 -6.77 0.76
N VAL A 136 -9.21 -5.60 0.35
CA VAL A 136 -7.92 -5.41 -0.31
C VAL A 136 -7.00 -4.53 0.53
N PRO A 137 -5.71 -4.89 0.71
CA PRO A 137 -4.75 -4.00 1.36
C PRO A 137 -4.62 -2.67 0.59
N SER A 138 -4.80 -1.53 1.28
CA SER A 138 -4.76 -0.19 0.65
C SER A 138 -3.52 0.07 -0.21
N PRO A 139 -2.28 -0.33 0.20
CA PRO A 139 -1.11 -0.11 -0.63
C PRO A 139 -1.08 -0.95 -1.92
N VAL A 140 -1.75 -2.11 -1.91
CA VAL A 140 -1.89 -2.96 -3.11
C VAL A 140 -2.92 -2.34 -4.06
N ALA A 141 -4.09 -1.96 -3.54
CA ALA A 141 -5.12 -1.26 -4.31
C ALA A 141 -4.54 0.00 -4.98
N ALA A 142 -3.87 0.86 -4.21
CA ALA A 142 -3.23 2.06 -4.73
C ALA A 142 -2.23 1.78 -5.86
N GLY A 143 -1.46 0.68 -5.75
CA GLY A 143 -0.48 0.26 -6.75
C GLY A 143 -1.07 -0.02 -8.13
N ASN A 144 -2.32 -0.48 -8.19
CA ASN A 144 -3.00 -0.79 -9.45
C ASN A 144 -3.25 0.46 -10.32
N ILE A 145 -3.45 1.61 -9.69
CA ILE A 145 -3.80 2.87 -10.37
C ILE A 145 -2.64 3.86 -10.40
N ALA A 146 -1.81 3.90 -9.34
CA ALA A 146 -0.70 4.85 -9.26
C ALA A 146 0.50 4.44 -10.11
N LEU A 147 0.64 3.15 -10.41
CA LEU A 147 1.79 2.59 -11.08
C LEU A 147 1.42 1.97 -12.41
N SER A 148 2.14 2.31 -13.46
CA SER A 148 2.03 1.62 -14.74
C SER A 148 2.55 0.18 -14.63
N LYS A 149 2.03 -0.72 -15.46
CA LYS A 149 2.52 -2.11 -15.57
C LYS A 149 4.03 -2.15 -15.83
N LYS A 150 4.55 -1.20 -16.63
CA LYS A 150 6.00 -1.10 -16.89
C LYS A 150 6.79 -0.77 -15.63
N GLN A 151 6.32 0.18 -14.81
CA GLN A 151 6.98 0.51 -13.54
C GLN A 151 6.98 -0.66 -12.57
N ARG A 152 5.82 -1.33 -12.39
CA ARG A 152 5.71 -2.53 -11.55
C ARG A 152 6.58 -3.68 -12.07
N GLY A 153 6.70 -3.81 -13.41
CA GLY A 153 7.50 -4.86 -14.04
C GLY A 153 9.00 -4.72 -13.78
N VAL A 154 9.53 -3.49 -13.89
CA VAL A 154 10.99 -3.26 -13.74
C VAL A 154 11.43 -3.02 -12.31
N GLY A 155 10.51 -2.77 -11.40
CA GLY A 155 10.77 -2.52 -9.98
C GLY A 155 10.59 -1.06 -9.57
N CYS A 156 9.64 -0.84 -8.67
CA CYS A 156 9.32 0.47 -8.09
C CYS A 156 8.76 0.32 -6.68
N ALA A 157 8.70 1.42 -5.94
CA ALA A 157 7.96 1.49 -4.69
C ALA A 157 6.89 2.58 -4.77
N LEU A 158 5.70 2.25 -4.29
CA LEU A 158 4.64 3.22 -4.03
C LEU A 158 4.67 3.59 -2.55
N VAL A 159 4.76 4.88 -2.26
CA VAL A 159 4.73 5.44 -0.90
C VAL A 159 3.48 6.30 -0.78
N ASN A 160 2.59 5.91 0.11
CA ASN A 160 1.37 6.65 0.42
C ASN A 160 1.54 7.38 1.77
N ILE A 161 1.59 8.71 1.73
CA ILE A 161 1.73 9.57 2.90
C ILE A 161 0.34 10.06 3.30
N GLY A 162 -0.25 9.37 4.27
CA GLY A 162 -1.55 9.71 4.85
C GLY A 162 -1.45 10.73 5.97
N ALA A 163 -2.55 10.95 6.69
CA ALA A 163 -2.60 11.83 7.86
C ALA A 163 -1.83 11.20 9.04
N GLU A 164 -2.15 9.98 9.42
CA GLU A 164 -1.63 9.30 10.62
C GLU A 164 -0.58 8.22 10.29
N THR A 165 -0.51 7.77 9.04
CA THR A 165 0.37 6.67 8.64
C THR A 165 1.02 6.92 7.29
N VAL A 166 2.24 6.39 7.13
CA VAL A 166 2.90 6.23 5.85
C VAL A 166 2.97 4.75 5.53
N SER A 167 2.55 4.36 4.34
CA SER A 167 2.70 3.00 3.85
C SER A 167 3.59 2.93 2.62
N ILE A 168 4.38 1.86 2.52
CA ILE A 168 5.17 1.53 1.34
C ILE A 168 4.76 0.15 0.82
N ALA A 169 4.59 0.03 -0.50
CA ALA A 169 4.50 -1.24 -1.21
C ALA A 169 5.55 -1.28 -2.32
N VAL A 170 6.34 -2.34 -2.35
CA VAL A 170 7.39 -2.53 -3.36
C VAL A 170 6.93 -3.56 -4.37
N PHE A 171 7.06 -3.23 -5.64
CA PHE A 171 6.61 -4.07 -6.77
C PHE A 171 7.80 -4.45 -7.64
N GLU A 172 7.85 -5.72 -8.06
CA GLU A 172 8.76 -6.26 -9.08
C GLU A 172 7.99 -7.31 -9.90
N ASN A 173 8.29 -7.47 -11.17
CA ASN A 173 7.61 -8.43 -12.05
C ASN A 173 6.08 -8.30 -12.04
N ASP A 174 5.57 -7.08 -11.90
CA ASP A 174 4.14 -6.71 -11.85
C ASP A 174 3.40 -7.19 -10.58
N ILE A 175 4.11 -7.68 -9.56
CA ILE A 175 3.55 -8.17 -8.30
C ILE A 175 4.13 -7.43 -7.08
N PRO A 176 3.38 -7.30 -5.98
CA PRO A 176 3.91 -6.79 -4.72
C PRO A 176 4.86 -7.81 -4.09
N ILE A 177 6.07 -7.39 -3.74
CA ILE A 177 7.07 -8.22 -3.06
C ILE A 177 7.28 -7.85 -1.59
N SER A 178 6.80 -6.68 -1.17
CA SER A 178 6.88 -6.22 0.22
C SER A 178 5.84 -5.12 0.48
N LEU A 179 5.35 -5.07 1.71
CA LEU A 179 4.46 -4.03 2.20
C LEU A 179 4.85 -3.69 3.65
N GLN A 180 4.87 -2.41 4.00
CA GLN A 180 5.10 -1.94 5.38
C GLN A 180 4.26 -0.69 5.64
N VAL A 181 3.79 -0.55 6.88
CA VAL A 181 3.10 0.66 7.36
C VAL A 181 3.86 1.20 8.56
N PHE A 182 4.05 2.52 8.58
CA PHE A 182 4.71 3.24 9.66
C PHE A 182 3.70 4.14 10.38
N PRO A 183 3.73 4.21 11.72
CA PRO A 183 2.87 5.07 12.53
C PRO A 183 3.39 6.52 12.56
N ILE A 184 3.53 7.13 11.40
CA ILE A 184 3.95 8.51 11.16
C ILE A 184 3.21 9.02 9.95
N GLY A 185 2.79 10.29 9.96
CA GLY A 185 2.03 10.85 8.85
C GLY A 185 2.13 12.37 8.74
N SER A 186 1.29 12.96 7.91
CA SER A 186 1.29 14.40 7.69
C SER A 186 0.74 15.21 8.88
N THR A 187 0.05 14.56 9.82
CA THR A 187 -0.37 15.17 11.10
C THR A 187 0.85 15.47 11.98
N ASP A 188 1.90 14.64 11.93
CA ASP A 188 3.14 14.91 12.66
C ASP A 188 3.82 16.18 12.16
N ILE A 189 3.76 16.45 10.85
CA ILE A 189 4.23 17.73 10.28
C ILE A 189 3.43 18.90 10.84
N THR A 190 2.10 18.77 10.97
CA THR A 190 1.25 19.79 11.58
C THR A 190 1.62 20.06 13.03
N ASN A 191 1.86 18.99 13.80
CA ASN A 191 2.28 19.05 15.18
C ASN A 191 3.63 19.78 15.32
N ASP A 192 4.59 19.47 14.45
CA ASP A 192 5.92 20.13 14.46
C ASP A 192 5.82 21.61 14.10
N ILE A 193 4.98 21.96 13.12
CA ILE A 193 4.72 23.36 12.76
C ILE A 193 4.11 24.11 13.97
N ALA A 194 3.09 23.52 14.60
CA ALA A 194 2.44 24.11 15.78
C ALA A 194 3.44 24.37 16.91
N LEU A 195 4.29 23.39 17.22
CA LEU A 195 5.33 23.49 18.24
C LEU A 195 6.43 24.51 17.84
N GLY A 196 6.92 24.41 16.62
CA GLY A 196 8.04 25.24 16.14
C GLY A 196 7.69 26.72 15.98
N LEU A 197 6.44 27.02 15.60
CA LEU A 197 5.93 28.37 15.46
C LEU A 197 5.16 28.86 16.70
N LYS A 198 4.84 27.97 17.66
CA LYS A 198 4.05 28.23 18.86
C LYS A 198 2.64 28.75 18.54
N ILE A 199 1.95 28.05 17.65
CA ILE A 199 0.60 28.38 17.15
C ILE A 199 -0.37 27.22 17.38
N PRO A 200 -1.70 27.45 17.35
CA PRO A 200 -2.70 26.38 17.41
C PRO A 200 -2.60 25.39 16.25
N LEU A 201 -2.99 24.12 16.48
CA LEU A 201 -2.94 23.07 15.46
C LEU A 201 -3.76 23.42 14.20
N GLU A 202 -4.92 24.04 14.37
CA GLU A 202 -5.77 24.44 13.24
C GLU A 202 -5.09 25.46 12.32
N GLU A 203 -4.32 26.37 12.91
CA GLU A 203 -3.54 27.38 12.17
C GLU A 203 -2.33 26.71 11.50
N ALA A 204 -1.64 25.81 12.21
CA ALA A 204 -0.54 25.03 11.65
C ALA A 204 -0.97 24.20 10.43
N GLU A 205 -2.15 23.56 10.50
CA GLU A 205 -2.70 22.80 9.37
C GLU A 205 -2.99 23.72 8.16
N LYS A 206 -3.60 24.88 8.38
CA LYS A 206 -3.83 25.86 7.32
C LYS A 206 -2.52 26.32 6.66
N ILE A 207 -1.49 26.57 7.45
CA ILE A 207 -0.18 26.98 6.95
C ILE A 207 0.49 25.86 6.16
N LYS A 208 0.39 24.62 6.65
CA LYS A 208 0.91 23.44 5.93
C LYS A 208 0.28 23.28 4.54
N VAL A 209 -1.03 23.44 4.44
CA VAL A 209 -1.79 23.24 3.19
C VAL A 209 -1.67 24.44 2.24
N SER A 210 -1.73 25.67 2.76
CA SER A 210 -1.81 26.89 1.94
C SER A 210 -0.48 27.61 1.79
N GLY A 211 0.55 27.17 2.50
CA GLY A 211 1.83 27.88 2.59
C GLY A 211 1.81 29.04 3.59
N PRO A 212 2.95 29.70 3.82
CA PRO A 212 3.07 30.78 4.80
C PRO A 212 2.24 31.97 4.39
N LEU A 213 1.30 32.36 5.24
CA LEU A 213 0.44 33.55 5.06
C LEU A 213 1.15 34.83 5.48
N GLY A 214 2.34 35.11 4.96
CA GLY A 214 3.05 36.40 5.11
C GLY A 214 3.54 36.77 6.52
N VAL A 215 3.01 36.18 7.57
CA VAL A 215 3.33 36.49 8.98
C VAL A 215 4.49 35.67 9.52
N TYR A 216 4.67 34.46 8.97
CA TYR A 216 5.66 33.51 9.46
C TYR A 216 6.89 33.43 8.54
N PRO A 217 8.12 33.25 9.10
CA PRO A 217 9.32 33.13 8.30
C PRO A 217 9.26 31.86 7.45
N LYS A 218 9.18 32.03 6.14
CA LYS A 218 9.09 30.91 5.16
C LYS A 218 10.19 29.87 5.37
N LYS A 219 11.44 30.33 5.56
CA LYS A 219 12.60 29.46 5.78
C LYS A 219 12.44 28.54 7.00
N LYS A 220 11.92 29.09 8.12
CA LYS A 220 11.70 28.29 9.34
C LYS A 220 10.62 27.25 9.15
N LEU A 221 9.55 27.57 8.40
CA LEU A 221 8.50 26.60 8.06
C LEU A 221 9.04 25.46 7.18
N GLU A 222 9.81 25.82 6.17
CA GLU A 222 10.45 24.84 5.28
C GLU A 222 11.39 23.91 6.07
N GLU A 223 12.24 24.45 6.94
CA GLU A 223 13.13 23.67 7.81
C GLU A 223 12.36 22.66 8.70
N ILE A 224 11.22 23.07 9.28
CA ILE A 224 10.39 22.18 10.12
C ILE A 224 9.79 21.05 9.27
N ILE A 225 9.21 21.38 8.12
CA ILE A 225 8.59 20.40 7.22
C ILE A 225 9.64 19.40 6.69
N GLU A 226 10.79 19.90 6.23
CA GLU A 226 11.88 19.09 5.70
C GLU A 226 12.44 18.12 6.76
N ALA A 227 12.57 18.56 8.01
CA ALA A 227 13.04 17.70 9.09
C ALA A 227 12.11 16.48 9.28
N ARG A 228 10.78 16.69 9.32
CA ARG A 228 9.83 15.59 9.47
C ARG A 228 9.78 14.69 8.23
N LEU A 229 9.84 15.27 7.04
CA LEU A 229 9.90 14.49 5.80
C LEU A 229 11.18 13.64 5.73
N TYR A 230 12.30 14.17 6.25
CA TYR A 230 13.54 13.41 6.34
C TYR A 230 13.37 12.17 7.22
N ASP A 231 12.75 12.30 8.41
CA ASP A 231 12.45 11.16 9.28
C ASP A 231 11.60 10.10 8.56
N ILE A 232 10.57 10.54 7.82
CA ILE A 232 9.72 9.65 7.02
C ILE A 232 10.55 8.89 5.98
N PHE A 233 11.42 9.58 5.25
CA PHE A 233 12.24 8.95 4.20
C PHE A 233 13.34 8.05 4.78
N GLU A 234 13.87 8.32 5.98
CA GLU A 234 14.78 7.41 6.68
C GLU A 234 14.10 6.08 7.03
N LEU A 235 12.84 6.11 7.49
CA LEU A 235 12.07 4.89 7.74
C LEU A 235 11.85 4.08 6.45
N ILE A 236 11.55 4.76 5.34
CA ILE A 236 11.41 4.14 4.02
C ILE A 236 12.74 3.53 3.56
N GLU A 237 13.83 4.27 3.68
CA GLU A 237 15.18 3.78 3.33
C GLU A 237 15.56 2.55 4.16
N SER A 238 15.28 2.60 5.46
CA SER A 238 15.52 1.46 6.37
C SER A 238 14.76 0.22 5.93
N HIS A 239 13.49 0.36 5.54
CA HIS A 239 12.71 -0.74 5.00
C HIS A 239 13.29 -1.27 3.68
N LEU A 240 13.68 -0.39 2.75
CA LEU A 240 14.31 -0.79 1.49
C LEU A 240 15.63 -1.53 1.71
N LYS A 241 16.44 -1.10 2.69
CA LYS A 241 17.66 -1.81 3.13
C LYS A 241 17.34 -3.21 3.68
N LYS A 242 16.31 -3.32 4.53
CA LYS A 242 15.87 -4.59 5.12
C LYS A 242 15.48 -5.62 4.06
N ILE A 243 14.79 -5.19 3.01
CA ILE A 243 14.39 -6.06 1.89
C ILE A 243 15.45 -6.15 0.77
N LYS A 244 16.62 -5.53 0.95
CA LYS A 244 17.72 -5.49 -0.02
C LYS A 244 17.34 -4.86 -1.37
N ARG A 245 16.58 -3.76 -1.32
CA ARG A 245 16.14 -3.02 -2.52
C ARG A 245 16.57 -1.55 -2.50
N ASN A 246 17.36 -1.14 -1.52
CA ASN A 246 17.90 0.21 -1.45
C ASN A 246 18.77 0.51 -2.69
N GLY A 247 18.44 1.58 -3.42
CA GLY A 247 19.11 1.94 -4.67
C GLY A 247 18.88 1.00 -5.86
N LEU A 248 18.01 -0.02 -5.72
CA LEU A 248 17.81 -1.10 -6.70
C LEU A 248 16.42 -1.12 -7.34
N LEU A 249 15.72 -0.01 -7.35
CA LEU A 249 14.39 0.13 -7.97
C LEU A 249 14.51 1.02 -9.22
N PRO A 250 14.59 0.44 -10.42
CA PRO A 250 14.83 1.20 -11.65
C PRO A 250 13.76 2.24 -11.97
N ALA A 251 12.48 1.97 -11.65
CA ALA A 251 11.40 2.93 -11.81
C ALA A 251 11.20 3.84 -10.59
N GLY A 252 12.05 3.71 -9.56
CA GLY A 252 12.13 4.61 -8.42
C GLY A 252 10.96 4.55 -7.45
N ILE A 253 10.67 5.71 -6.86
CA ILE A 253 9.63 5.91 -5.85
C ILE A 253 8.50 6.74 -6.44
N VAL A 254 7.28 6.29 -6.25
CA VAL A 254 6.07 7.05 -6.59
C VAL A 254 5.37 7.45 -5.30
N LEU A 255 5.20 8.75 -5.09
CA LEU A 255 4.59 9.34 -3.90
C LEU A 255 3.10 9.58 -4.13
N THR A 256 2.26 9.26 -3.15
CA THR A 256 0.81 9.48 -3.20
C THR A 256 0.27 9.82 -1.81
N GLY A 257 -1.04 10.06 -1.71
CA GLY A 257 -1.71 10.49 -0.48
C GLY A 257 -1.69 12.00 -0.29
N GLY A 258 -2.44 12.46 0.72
CA GLY A 258 -2.58 13.91 0.99
C GLY A 258 -1.26 14.60 1.32
N GLY A 259 -0.35 13.90 2.01
CA GLY A 259 0.99 14.40 2.34
C GLY A 259 1.91 14.58 1.14
N ALA A 260 1.64 13.92 0.01
CA ALA A 260 2.43 14.08 -1.22
C ALA A 260 2.24 15.46 -1.89
N GLY A 261 1.27 16.26 -1.44
CA GLY A 261 1.06 17.62 -1.94
C GLY A 261 2.07 18.67 -1.46
N ILE A 262 3.01 18.31 -0.58
CA ILE A 262 4.03 19.23 -0.08
C ILE A 262 5.05 19.51 -1.20
N ALA A 263 5.28 20.79 -1.50
CA ALA A 263 6.03 21.24 -2.68
C ALA A 263 7.45 20.69 -2.80
N THR A 264 8.16 20.50 -1.67
CA THR A 264 9.57 20.06 -1.64
C THR A 264 9.73 18.53 -1.58
N ILE A 265 8.62 17.77 -1.46
CA ILE A 265 8.66 16.36 -1.10
C ILE A 265 9.38 15.49 -2.14
N GLU A 266 9.17 15.80 -3.42
CA GLU A 266 9.76 15.01 -4.53
C GLU A 266 11.28 15.14 -4.58
N ASP A 267 11.79 16.37 -4.41
CA ASP A 267 13.22 16.61 -4.43
C ASP A 267 13.92 16.07 -3.18
N LEU A 268 13.26 16.18 -2.03
CA LEU A 268 13.77 15.62 -0.78
C LEU A 268 13.80 14.07 -0.84
N ALA A 269 12.75 13.45 -1.38
CA ALA A 269 12.72 12.00 -1.61
C ALA A 269 13.88 11.53 -2.49
N LYS A 270 14.15 12.24 -3.60
CA LYS A 270 15.30 11.95 -4.49
C LYS A 270 16.62 12.07 -3.75
N ALA A 271 16.78 13.11 -2.95
CA ALA A 271 18.04 13.38 -2.23
C ALA A 271 18.31 12.32 -1.17
N VAL A 272 17.32 11.93 -0.36
CA VAL A 272 17.47 10.98 0.75
C VAL A 272 17.54 9.54 0.23
N LEU A 273 16.60 9.12 -0.62
CA LEU A 273 16.48 7.74 -1.07
C LEU A 273 17.44 7.38 -2.22
N LYS A 274 18.04 8.38 -2.87
CA LYS A 274 18.94 8.24 -4.02
C LYS A 274 18.31 7.43 -5.16
N LEU A 275 17.01 7.57 -5.33
CA LEU A 275 16.19 6.93 -6.35
C LEU A 275 15.40 8.00 -7.10
N PRO A 276 15.08 7.80 -8.38
CA PRO A 276 14.11 8.64 -9.08
C PRO A 276 12.82 8.68 -8.25
N SER A 277 12.28 9.87 -8.02
CA SER A 277 11.05 10.04 -7.25
C SER A 277 10.10 10.95 -8.01
N SER A 278 8.80 10.64 -7.96
CA SER A 278 7.75 11.42 -8.61
C SER A 278 6.44 11.30 -7.85
N ILE A 279 5.57 12.29 -8.00
CA ILE A 279 4.20 12.22 -7.47
C ILE A 279 3.34 11.38 -8.41
N ALA A 280 2.48 10.54 -7.83
CA ALA A 280 1.57 9.70 -8.58
C ALA A 280 0.66 10.54 -9.48
N THR A 281 0.67 10.20 -10.76
CA THR A 281 -0.35 10.67 -11.70
C THR A 281 -1.27 9.48 -11.96
N PRO A 282 -2.50 9.47 -11.40
CA PRO A 282 -3.39 8.32 -11.56
C PRO A 282 -3.57 7.95 -13.02
N ILE A 283 -3.31 6.68 -13.34
CA ILE A 283 -3.43 6.15 -14.70
C ILE A 283 -4.91 5.84 -14.93
N HIS A 284 -5.51 6.54 -15.90
CA HIS A 284 -6.92 6.32 -16.22
C HIS A 284 -7.11 5.02 -16.99
N GLY A 285 -8.17 4.28 -16.63
CA GLY A 285 -8.75 3.32 -17.55
C GLY A 285 -9.19 4.04 -18.85
N ALA A 286 -9.09 3.36 -19.98
CA ALA A 286 -9.32 3.91 -21.32
C ALA A 286 -10.69 4.62 -21.53
N ASP A 287 -11.62 4.52 -20.58
CA ASP A 287 -13.01 5.01 -20.68
C ASP A 287 -13.33 6.26 -19.85
N SER A 288 -12.41 6.78 -19.01
CA SER A 288 -12.75 7.94 -18.18
C SER A 288 -12.46 9.27 -18.88
N LYS A 289 -13.54 9.99 -19.22
CA LYS A 289 -13.46 11.34 -19.85
C LYS A 289 -12.89 12.45 -18.96
N LYS A 290 -12.59 12.18 -17.68
CA LYS A 290 -12.03 13.17 -16.75
C LYS A 290 -10.88 12.59 -15.95
N PRO A 291 -9.69 13.19 -16.01
CA PRO A 291 -8.55 12.76 -15.20
C PRO A 291 -8.82 12.98 -13.70
N VAL A 292 -8.58 11.95 -12.89
CA VAL A 292 -8.45 12.12 -11.45
C VAL A 292 -7.14 12.83 -11.20
N LYS A 293 -7.23 14.11 -10.85
CA LYS A 293 -6.03 14.94 -10.62
C LYS A 293 -5.48 14.83 -9.20
N ASP A 294 -6.24 14.24 -8.28
CA ASP A 294 -5.93 14.20 -6.86
C ASP A 294 -5.40 12.82 -6.46
N ALA A 295 -4.13 12.79 -6.06
CA ALA A 295 -3.45 11.58 -5.60
C ALA A 295 -4.07 10.97 -4.32
N SER A 296 -4.93 11.68 -3.60
CA SER A 296 -5.63 11.17 -2.41
C SER A 296 -6.67 10.09 -2.74
N TRP A 297 -7.17 10.04 -3.98
CA TRP A 297 -8.20 9.08 -4.42
C TRP A 297 -7.64 7.77 -4.99
N VAL A 298 -6.33 7.61 -5.05
CA VAL A 298 -5.66 6.47 -5.70
C VAL A 298 -6.10 5.13 -5.11
N VAL A 299 -6.29 5.04 -3.79
CA VAL A 299 -6.75 3.80 -3.13
C VAL A 299 -8.17 3.44 -3.58
N ALA A 300 -9.10 4.40 -3.56
CA ALA A 300 -10.49 4.16 -3.92
C ALA A 300 -10.67 3.77 -5.39
N TYR A 301 -9.83 4.31 -6.28
CA TYR A 301 -9.86 3.92 -7.70
C TYR A 301 -9.14 2.60 -8.00
N GLY A 302 -8.32 2.11 -7.08
CA GLY A 302 -7.59 0.86 -7.23
C GLY A 302 -8.34 -0.37 -6.73
N LEU A 303 -9.49 -0.18 -6.10
CA LEU A 303 -10.45 -1.23 -5.74
C LEU A 303 -11.30 -1.63 -6.93
#